data_7706dbfee79b5c6d5a4a984e8d4e0067
#
_entry.id   7706dbfee79b5c6d5a4a984e8d4e0067
#
_cell.length_a   1.000
_cell.length_b   1.000
_cell.length_c   1.000
_cell.angle_alpha   90.00
_cell.angle_beta   90.00
_cell.angle_gamma   90.00
#
_symmetry.space_group_name_H-M   'P 1'
#
loop_
_entity.id
_entity.type
_entity.pdbx_description
1 polymer ?
#
loop_
_entity_poly.entity_id
_entity_poly.type
_entity_poly.pdbx_seq_one_letter_code
_entity_poly.pdbx_strand_id
1 'polypeptide(L)'
;NQVLKEEWDFDGFVMSDFNWGVRDTVEAANGGQMMEMCETKYFGERLVKAVEEGKVPMERIDDAAVRIVRTLLAFTEADPKKALEEEPGCKEHINLALKCAREGITLIQNEGKVLPFHEEEIKTIAVIGRLADEEVTGDHGSSRVFPAYVVTPLQGIRKRLPHAEVIYEDGSDLEKAKTAAGKADAVVFVAGYDYNDEGEYVLKDESDTELGGYGGDRLDSLGLHRDEAEMLKQVGPCNSNSAVILIGGNTILMDEWREAVGAVLMAYYPGMEGGTALAEILFGDINPSGKLPFVLPYKESDLPEVVWNTTEQWYDYYHGY
;
A
#
# COMPACT_ATOMS: atom_id res chain seq x y z
N ASN A 1 -2.21 -26.50 17.97
CA ASN A 1 -2.63 -26.67 19.37
C ASN A 1 -1.48 -26.40 20.32
N GLN A 2 -0.40 -27.19 20.27
CA GLN A 2 0.70 -27.11 21.24
C GLN A 2 1.26 -25.70 21.37
N VAL A 3 1.82 -25.11 20.31
CA VAL A 3 2.45 -23.79 20.38
C VAL A 3 1.46 -22.72 20.81
N LEU A 4 0.35 -22.58 20.08
CA LEU A 4 -0.57 -21.46 20.30
C LEU A 4 -1.35 -21.58 21.63
N LYS A 5 -1.89 -22.78 21.96
CA LYS A 5 -2.75 -22.94 23.12
C LYS A 5 -2.00 -23.30 24.39
N GLU A 6 -0.97 -24.18 24.30
CA GLU A 6 -0.29 -24.70 25.48
C GLU A 6 0.93 -23.86 25.86
N GLU A 7 1.77 -23.45 24.88
CA GLU A 7 2.98 -22.68 25.15
C GLU A 7 2.69 -21.17 25.30
N TRP A 8 1.78 -20.63 24.45
CA TRP A 8 1.43 -19.21 24.46
C TRP A 8 0.16 -18.86 25.24
N ASP A 9 -0.52 -19.87 25.77
CA ASP A 9 -1.76 -19.72 26.55
C ASP A 9 -2.85 -18.90 25.80
N PHE A 10 -2.94 -19.10 24.49
CA PHE A 10 -3.91 -18.37 23.66
C PHE A 10 -5.33 -18.87 23.92
N ASP A 11 -6.17 -17.99 24.39
CA ASP A 11 -7.50 -18.28 24.88
C ASP A 11 -8.63 -18.05 23.88
N GLY A 12 -8.33 -17.41 22.74
CA GLY A 12 -9.27 -17.18 21.65
C GLY A 12 -9.49 -18.40 20.75
N PHE A 13 -10.08 -18.18 19.60
CA PHE A 13 -10.28 -19.17 18.54
C PHE A 13 -9.49 -18.83 17.27
N VAL A 14 -9.24 -19.82 16.44
CA VAL A 14 -8.51 -19.68 15.18
C VAL A 14 -9.49 -19.78 14.03
N MET A 15 -9.60 -18.73 13.22
CA MET A 15 -10.30 -18.78 11.96
C MET A 15 -9.32 -18.74 10.78
N SER A 16 -9.73 -19.32 9.64
CA SER A 16 -8.90 -19.35 8.45
C SER A 16 -8.89 -18.01 7.73
N ASP A 17 -7.92 -17.83 6.88
CA ASP A 17 -8.04 -16.92 5.76
C ASP A 17 -9.10 -17.41 4.76
N PHE A 18 -9.59 -16.50 3.92
CA PHE A 18 -10.66 -16.78 2.97
C PHE A 18 -10.18 -17.75 1.89
N ASN A 19 -11.04 -18.71 1.54
CA ASN A 19 -10.93 -19.68 0.43
C ASN A 19 -9.67 -20.57 0.44
N TRP A 20 -8.50 -20.07 0.83
CA TRP A 20 -7.22 -20.76 0.71
C TRP A 20 -6.62 -21.19 2.06
N GLY A 21 -7.16 -20.70 3.17
CA GLY A 21 -6.63 -20.99 4.50
C GLY A 21 -6.85 -22.42 4.98
N VAL A 22 -7.89 -23.11 4.48
CA VAL A 22 -8.15 -24.54 4.77
C VAL A 22 -7.97 -25.35 3.49
N ARG A 23 -7.20 -26.44 3.57
CA ARG A 23 -6.91 -27.32 2.41
C ARG A 23 -7.24 -28.79 2.66
N ASP A 24 -7.47 -29.17 3.91
CA ASP A 24 -7.88 -30.51 4.34
C ASP A 24 -8.77 -30.42 5.58
N THR A 25 -9.79 -31.28 5.65
CA THR A 25 -10.76 -31.31 6.75
C THR A 25 -10.15 -31.85 8.04
N VAL A 26 -9.49 -33.00 7.96
CA VAL A 26 -9.02 -33.74 9.15
C VAL A 26 -7.78 -33.09 9.75
N GLU A 27 -6.81 -32.75 8.89
CA GLU A 27 -5.56 -32.12 9.33
C GLU A 27 -5.82 -30.73 9.91
N ALA A 28 -6.67 -29.93 9.24
CA ALA A 28 -7.02 -28.59 9.74
C ALA A 28 -7.74 -28.66 11.10
N ALA A 29 -8.76 -29.49 11.25
CA ALA A 29 -9.48 -29.63 12.51
C ALA A 29 -8.56 -30.15 13.64
N ASN A 30 -7.76 -31.19 13.39
CA ASN A 30 -6.82 -31.73 14.35
C ASN A 30 -5.65 -30.76 14.63
N GLY A 31 -5.26 -29.97 13.64
CA GLY A 31 -4.25 -28.91 13.79
C GLY A 31 -4.70 -27.74 14.66
N GLY A 32 -6.00 -27.55 14.86
CA GLY A 32 -6.53 -26.51 15.74
C GLY A 32 -7.32 -25.41 15.04
N GLN A 33 -7.56 -25.53 13.73
CA GLN A 33 -8.49 -24.67 13.00
C GLN A 33 -9.90 -24.85 13.55
N MET A 34 -10.63 -23.75 13.80
CA MET A 34 -11.94 -23.80 14.44
C MET A 34 -13.06 -23.26 13.56
N MET A 35 -12.74 -22.31 12.68
CA MET A 35 -13.69 -21.69 11.77
C MET A 35 -13.08 -21.58 10.38
N GLU A 36 -13.79 -22.08 9.37
CA GLU A 36 -13.45 -21.90 7.96
C GLU A 36 -14.16 -20.65 7.41
N MET A 37 -13.42 -19.81 6.71
CA MET A 37 -13.90 -18.58 6.05
C MET A 37 -13.69 -18.70 4.53
N CYS A 38 -14.55 -18.12 3.68
CA CYS A 38 -15.89 -17.58 3.93
C CYS A 38 -16.97 -18.64 3.64
N GLU A 39 -16.63 -19.67 2.91
CA GLU A 39 -17.49 -20.79 2.50
C GLU A 39 -17.18 -22.07 3.28
N THR A 40 -18.18 -22.90 3.49
CA THR A 40 -18.04 -24.22 4.11
C THR A 40 -17.62 -25.28 3.08
N LYS A 41 -16.35 -25.25 2.68
CA LYS A 41 -15.80 -26.17 1.68
C LYS A 41 -15.24 -27.45 2.29
N TYR A 42 -14.54 -27.33 3.40
CA TYR A 42 -13.87 -28.41 4.11
C TYR A 42 -14.54 -28.73 5.45
N PHE A 43 -15.08 -27.74 6.14
CA PHE A 43 -15.84 -27.95 7.35
C PHE A 43 -17.33 -28.20 6.99
N GLY A 44 -18.26 -28.18 7.87
CA GLY A 44 -19.64 -28.56 7.55
C GLY A 44 -19.80 -30.10 7.41
N GLU A 45 -20.46 -30.60 6.36
CA GLU A 45 -20.77 -32.02 6.17
C GLU A 45 -19.52 -32.93 6.16
N ARG A 46 -18.40 -32.45 5.58
CA ARG A 46 -17.13 -33.20 5.57
C ARG A 46 -16.57 -33.36 6.97
N LEU A 47 -16.69 -32.34 7.79
CA LEU A 47 -16.22 -32.39 9.18
C LEU A 47 -17.11 -33.28 10.03
N VAL A 48 -18.46 -33.24 9.84
CA VAL A 48 -19.39 -34.14 10.50
C VAL A 48 -19.02 -35.61 10.19
N LYS A 49 -18.82 -35.93 8.91
CA LYS A 49 -18.41 -37.25 8.48
C LYS A 49 -17.05 -37.68 9.07
N ALA A 50 -16.11 -36.79 9.13
CA ALA A 50 -14.79 -37.06 9.72
C ALA A 50 -14.87 -37.37 11.22
N VAL A 51 -15.79 -36.74 11.95
CA VAL A 51 -16.09 -37.05 13.35
C VAL A 51 -16.78 -38.41 13.46
N GLU A 52 -17.80 -38.70 12.65
CA GLU A 52 -18.51 -40.00 12.62
C GLU A 52 -17.56 -41.17 12.31
N GLU A 53 -16.57 -40.95 11.44
CA GLU A 53 -15.53 -41.91 11.11
C GLU A 53 -14.40 -42.01 12.15
N GLY A 54 -14.48 -41.24 13.22
CA GLY A 54 -13.46 -41.20 14.28
C GLY A 54 -12.11 -40.62 13.89
N LYS A 55 -12.04 -39.89 12.74
CA LYS A 55 -10.83 -39.22 12.26
C LYS A 55 -10.56 -37.89 12.96
N VAL A 56 -11.62 -37.23 13.44
CA VAL A 56 -11.57 -36.02 14.26
C VAL A 56 -12.29 -36.34 15.57
N PRO A 57 -11.61 -36.22 16.72
CA PRO A 57 -12.25 -36.45 18.02
C PRO A 57 -13.29 -35.37 18.33
N MET A 58 -14.38 -35.76 19.00
CA MET A 58 -15.45 -34.81 19.38
C MET A 58 -14.91 -33.70 20.30
N GLU A 59 -13.91 -33.98 21.10
CA GLU A 59 -13.26 -33.00 21.98
C GLU A 59 -12.66 -31.83 21.20
N ARG A 60 -12.28 -32.02 19.92
CA ARG A 60 -11.82 -30.94 19.04
C ARG A 60 -12.97 -30.01 18.66
N ILE A 61 -14.15 -30.56 18.44
CA ILE A 61 -15.36 -29.81 18.11
C ILE A 61 -15.84 -29.03 19.34
N ASP A 62 -15.85 -29.69 20.50
CA ASP A 62 -16.24 -29.08 21.77
C ASP A 62 -15.32 -27.89 22.14
N ASP A 63 -13.99 -28.08 22.03
CA ASP A 63 -13.00 -27.02 22.27
C ASP A 63 -13.22 -25.83 21.30
N ALA A 64 -13.45 -26.10 20.02
CA ALA A 64 -13.74 -25.06 19.04
C ALA A 64 -15.03 -24.30 19.38
N ALA A 65 -16.10 -25.02 19.67
CA ALA A 65 -17.40 -24.43 20.02
C ALA A 65 -17.31 -23.57 21.29
N VAL A 66 -16.66 -24.10 22.35
CA VAL A 66 -16.48 -23.35 23.61
C VAL A 66 -15.70 -22.05 23.39
N ARG A 67 -14.60 -22.10 22.65
CA ARG A 67 -13.78 -20.89 22.39
C ARG A 67 -14.50 -19.85 21.55
N ILE A 68 -15.20 -20.27 20.49
CA ILE A 68 -16.01 -19.38 19.66
C ILE A 68 -17.12 -18.73 20.48
N VAL A 69 -17.94 -19.55 21.17
CA VAL A 69 -19.06 -19.04 21.98
C VAL A 69 -18.61 -18.13 23.10
N ARG A 70 -17.55 -18.50 23.83
CA ARG A 70 -16.98 -17.65 24.88
C ARG A 70 -16.53 -16.28 24.36
N THR A 71 -15.83 -16.25 23.24
CA THR A 71 -15.39 -15.00 22.62
C THR A 71 -16.57 -14.14 22.20
N LEU A 72 -17.59 -14.71 21.56
CA LEU A 72 -18.80 -13.99 21.17
C LEU A 72 -19.54 -13.43 22.40
N LEU A 73 -19.68 -14.21 23.46
CA LEU A 73 -20.35 -13.76 24.69
C LEU A 73 -19.56 -12.62 25.35
N ALA A 74 -18.24 -12.71 25.41
CA ALA A 74 -17.41 -11.66 25.99
C ALA A 74 -17.58 -10.32 25.23
N PHE A 75 -17.69 -10.35 23.91
CA PHE A 75 -17.96 -9.15 23.11
C PHE A 75 -19.41 -8.64 23.22
N THR A 76 -20.41 -9.52 23.41
CA THR A 76 -21.80 -9.10 23.60
C THR A 76 -22.06 -8.46 24.96
N GLU A 77 -21.27 -8.78 25.96
CA GLU A 77 -21.31 -8.15 27.29
C GLU A 77 -20.57 -6.80 27.31
N ALA A 78 -19.65 -6.57 26.37
CA ALA A 78 -19.04 -5.25 26.19
C ALA A 78 -20.11 -4.25 25.71
N ASP A 79 -20.15 -3.03 26.30
CA ASP A 79 -21.13 -2.01 25.90
C ASP A 79 -20.79 -1.50 24.48
N PRO A 80 -21.54 -1.93 23.43
CA PRO A 80 -21.25 -1.50 22.06
C PRO A 80 -21.50 -0.01 21.82
N LYS A 81 -22.23 0.67 22.72
CA LYS A 81 -22.52 2.11 22.58
C LYS A 81 -21.28 2.96 22.85
N LYS A 82 -20.37 2.50 23.69
CA LYS A 82 -19.12 3.22 23.96
C LYS A 82 -18.13 3.20 22.79
N ALA A 83 -18.20 2.17 21.94
CA ALA A 83 -17.33 2.05 20.76
C ALA A 83 -17.84 2.85 19.55
N LEU A 84 -19.07 3.37 19.59
CA LEU A 84 -19.74 4.08 18.49
C LEU A 84 -19.92 5.58 18.78
N GLU A 85 -19.25 6.15 19.78
CA GLU A 85 -19.32 7.60 20.05
C GLU A 85 -18.64 8.44 18.96
N GLU A 86 -17.78 7.82 18.15
CA GLU A 86 -17.10 8.46 17.02
C GLU A 86 -17.52 7.80 15.70
N GLU A 87 -18.16 8.55 14.82
CA GLU A 87 -18.47 8.07 13.47
C GLU A 87 -17.17 7.87 12.66
N PRO A 88 -17.03 6.77 11.89
CA PRO A 88 -15.90 6.60 10.97
C PRO A 88 -15.76 7.82 10.05
N GLY A 89 -14.54 8.37 9.93
CA GLY A 89 -14.29 9.57 9.14
C GLY A 89 -14.64 10.89 9.87
N CYS A 90 -14.83 10.87 11.19
CA CYS A 90 -14.92 12.10 11.97
C CYS A 90 -13.63 12.92 11.89
N LYS A 91 -13.67 14.16 12.34
CA LYS A 91 -12.52 15.09 12.25
C LYS A 91 -11.25 14.54 12.91
N GLU A 92 -11.40 13.83 14.00
CA GLU A 92 -10.30 13.20 14.73
C GLU A 92 -9.63 12.12 13.89
N HIS A 93 -10.42 11.28 13.20
CA HIS A 93 -9.91 10.25 12.28
C HIS A 93 -9.23 10.87 11.06
N ILE A 94 -9.80 11.94 10.48
CA ILE A 94 -9.17 12.68 9.36
C ILE A 94 -7.84 13.28 9.79
N ASN A 95 -7.79 13.93 10.97
CA ASN A 95 -6.55 14.49 11.51
C ASN A 95 -5.50 13.41 11.77
N LEU A 96 -5.91 12.22 12.22
CA LEU A 96 -5.01 11.10 12.42
C LEU A 96 -4.47 10.58 11.09
N ALA A 97 -5.32 10.44 10.06
CA ALA A 97 -4.90 10.05 8.71
C ALA A 97 -3.87 11.03 8.14
N LEU A 98 -4.13 12.34 8.26
CA LEU A 98 -3.18 13.38 7.87
C LEU A 98 -1.86 13.28 8.64
N LYS A 99 -1.90 13.04 9.95
CA LYS A 99 -0.71 12.84 10.77
C LYS A 99 0.08 11.62 10.31
N CYS A 100 -0.57 10.51 10.04
CA CYS A 100 0.08 9.29 9.54
C CYS A 100 0.77 9.55 8.19
N ALA A 101 0.13 10.27 7.26
CA ALA A 101 0.73 10.64 5.99
C ALA A 101 1.97 11.50 6.18
N ARG A 102 1.91 12.54 7.01
CA ARG A 102 3.04 13.45 7.33
C ARG A 102 4.25 12.69 7.91
N GLU A 103 4.00 11.75 8.82
CA GLU A 103 5.05 10.99 9.51
C GLU A 103 5.56 9.80 8.69
N GLY A 104 4.76 9.30 7.73
CA GLY A 104 5.11 8.16 6.88
C GLY A 104 5.94 8.54 5.66
N ILE A 105 5.66 9.67 5.02
CA ILE A 105 6.36 10.10 3.81
C ILE A 105 7.87 10.22 4.07
N THR A 106 8.66 9.60 3.20
CA THR A 106 10.11 9.44 3.37
C THR A 106 10.86 10.24 2.31
N LEU A 107 11.76 11.11 2.72
CA LEU A 107 12.71 11.82 1.83
C LEU A 107 13.87 10.87 1.50
N ILE A 108 13.99 10.46 0.23
CA ILE A 108 15.02 9.54 -0.24
C ILE A 108 16.26 10.33 -0.72
N GLN A 109 16.01 11.38 -1.51
CA GLN A 109 17.06 12.19 -2.11
C GLN A 109 16.70 13.68 -2.01
N ASN A 110 17.67 14.54 -1.71
CA ASN A 110 17.54 15.99 -1.77
C ASN A 110 18.91 16.61 -2.04
N GLU A 111 19.48 16.30 -3.18
CA GLU A 111 20.78 16.83 -3.62
C GLU A 111 20.62 18.30 -4.00
N GLY A 112 21.57 19.10 -3.61
CA GLY A 112 21.49 20.54 -3.84
C GLY A 112 20.49 21.29 -2.97
N LYS A 113 19.81 20.60 -2.03
CA LYS A 113 18.80 21.20 -1.12
C LYS A 113 17.64 21.85 -1.87
N VAL A 114 17.09 21.16 -2.84
CA VAL A 114 15.93 21.57 -3.64
C VAL A 114 14.68 21.72 -2.77
N LEU A 115 14.47 20.78 -1.86
CA LEU A 115 13.39 20.86 -0.89
C LEU A 115 13.86 21.41 0.46
N PRO A 116 13.03 22.20 1.16
CA PRO A 116 11.72 22.67 0.74
C PRO A 116 11.81 23.72 -0.37
N PHE A 117 10.81 23.80 -1.23
CA PHE A 117 10.65 24.88 -2.18
C PHE A 117 10.43 26.21 -1.47
N HIS A 118 11.03 27.29 -1.99
CA HIS A 118 10.82 28.64 -1.49
C HIS A 118 9.55 29.24 -2.10
N GLU A 119 8.45 29.21 -1.35
CA GLU A 119 7.12 29.61 -1.82
C GLU A 119 7.11 31.01 -2.45
N GLU A 120 7.84 31.94 -1.85
CA GLU A 120 7.94 33.35 -2.29
C GLU A 120 8.61 33.51 -3.66
N GLU A 121 9.34 32.51 -4.12
CA GLU A 121 10.03 32.51 -5.42
C GLU A 121 9.17 31.83 -6.51
N ILE A 122 8.07 31.16 -6.14
CA ILE A 122 7.25 30.39 -7.07
C ILE A 122 6.04 31.21 -7.53
N LYS A 123 6.04 31.56 -8.79
CA LYS A 123 4.90 32.16 -9.52
C LYS A 123 4.20 31.14 -10.38
N THR A 124 4.95 30.16 -10.88
CA THR A 124 4.46 29.08 -11.72
C THR A 124 5.08 27.76 -11.26
N ILE A 125 4.26 26.76 -11.02
CA ILE A 125 4.70 25.41 -10.71
C ILE A 125 4.09 24.43 -11.71
N ALA A 126 4.90 23.53 -12.27
CA ALA A 126 4.41 22.44 -13.09
C ALA A 126 4.24 21.17 -12.22
N VAL A 127 3.10 20.53 -12.36
CA VAL A 127 2.80 19.22 -11.75
C VAL A 127 2.58 18.24 -12.88
N ILE A 128 3.45 17.21 -12.96
CA ILE A 128 3.54 16.34 -14.14
C ILE A 128 3.42 14.88 -13.72
N GLY A 129 2.55 14.13 -14.37
CA GLY A 129 2.33 12.70 -14.16
C GLY A 129 0.88 12.35 -13.92
N ARG A 130 0.45 11.17 -14.40
CA ARG A 130 -0.95 10.74 -14.32
C ARG A 130 -1.46 10.66 -12.88
N LEU A 131 -0.65 10.15 -11.97
CA LEU A 131 -1.02 9.99 -10.56
C LEU A 131 -1.14 11.31 -9.79
N ALA A 132 -0.79 12.44 -10.41
CA ALA A 132 -0.88 13.73 -9.75
C ALA A 132 -2.33 14.15 -9.42
N ASP A 133 -3.29 13.77 -10.25
CA ASP A 133 -4.72 14.09 -10.07
C ASP A 133 -5.61 12.85 -9.94
N GLU A 134 -5.01 11.69 -9.65
CA GLU A 134 -5.74 10.46 -9.37
C GLU A 134 -5.92 10.23 -7.87
N GLU A 135 -7.07 9.65 -7.48
CA GLU A 135 -7.38 9.28 -6.11
C GLU A 135 -6.73 7.92 -5.75
N VAL A 136 -5.43 7.92 -5.50
CA VAL A 136 -4.69 6.71 -5.16
C VAL A 136 -4.71 6.48 -3.65
N THR A 137 -5.58 5.59 -3.19
CA THR A 137 -5.76 5.26 -1.77
C THR A 137 -5.24 3.88 -1.39
N GLY A 138 -4.60 3.17 -2.29
CA GLY A 138 -4.05 1.82 -2.11
C GLY A 138 -4.85 0.76 -2.84
N ASP A 139 -4.91 -0.42 -2.25
CA ASP A 139 -5.55 -1.60 -2.81
C ASP A 139 -7.06 -1.43 -3.06
N HIS A 140 -7.57 -2.13 -4.07
CA HIS A 140 -8.99 -2.22 -4.39
C HIS A 140 -9.60 -3.63 -4.12
N GLY A 141 -8.83 -4.50 -3.51
CA GLY A 141 -9.26 -5.83 -3.06
C GLY A 141 -9.85 -5.80 -1.65
N SER A 142 -9.48 -6.79 -0.83
CA SER A 142 -10.04 -6.97 0.53
C SER A 142 -9.68 -5.85 1.50
N SER A 143 -8.58 -5.13 1.27
CA SER A 143 -8.14 -3.99 2.09
C SER A 143 -8.65 -2.63 1.58
N ARG A 144 -9.53 -2.62 0.58
CA ARG A 144 -10.08 -1.40 -0.01
C ARG A 144 -10.76 -0.52 1.04
N VAL A 145 -10.41 0.76 1.04
CA VAL A 145 -11.09 1.79 1.85
C VAL A 145 -11.94 2.70 0.98
N PHE A 146 -13.00 3.25 1.55
CA PHE A 146 -13.93 4.17 0.88
C PHE A 146 -13.95 5.51 1.64
N PRO A 147 -12.97 6.38 1.39
CA PRO A 147 -12.92 7.68 2.06
C PRO A 147 -14.06 8.59 1.58
N ALA A 148 -14.45 9.53 2.41
CA ALA A 148 -15.48 10.52 2.05
C ALA A 148 -14.99 11.49 0.95
N TYR A 149 -13.69 11.69 0.85
CA TYR A 149 -12.98 12.46 -0.17
C TYR A 149 -11.51 12.06 -0.20
N VAL A 150 -10.81 12.45 -1.26
CA VAL A 150 -9.35 12.32 -1.36
C VAL A 150 -8.78 13.67 -1.82
N VAL A 151 -7.73 14.12 -1.17
CA VAL A 151 -6.94 15.26 -1.64
C VAL A 151 -5.78 14.72 -2.47
N THR A 152 -5.85 14.89 -3.79
CA THR A 152 -4.79 14.47 -4.71
C THR A 152 -3.54 15.34 -4.54
N PRO A 153 -2.35 14.89 -4.97
CA PRO A 153 -1.14 15.72 -4.96
C PRO A 153 -1.35 17.07 -5.64
N LEU A 154 -1.99 17.10 -6.81
CA LEU A 154 -2.30 18.32 -7.55
C LEU A 154 -3.23 19.25 -6.76
N GLN A 155 -4.27 18.72 -6.14
CA GLN A 155 -5.20 19.50 -5.32
C GLN A 155 -4.51 20.09 -4.09
N GLY A 156 -3.65 19.31 -3.42
CA GLY A 156 -2.85 19.76 -2.28
C GLY A 156 -1.94 20.93 -2.65
N ILE A 157 -1.23 20.84 -3.76
CA ILE A 157 -0.36 21.90 -4.27
C ILE A 157 -1.17 23.16 -4.64
N ARG A 158 -2.28 23.00 -5.37
CA ARG A 158 -3.18 24.12 -5.73
C ARG A 158 -3.73 24.85 -4.50
N LYS A 159 -4.12 24.10 -3.50
CA LYS A 159 -4.62 24.66 -2.23
C LYS A 159 -3.51 25.40 -1.47
N ARG A 160 -2.29 24.88 -1.49
CA ARG A 160 -1.14 25.46 -0.78
C ARG A 160 -0.59 26.72 -1.45
N LEU A 161 -0.69 26.80 -2.78
CA LEU A 161 -0.20 27.91 -3.61
C LEU A 161 -1.34 28.65 -4.34
N PRO A 162 -2.26 29.32 -3.64
CA PRO A 162 -3.42 29.96 -4.28
C PRO A 162 -3.04 31.17 -5.13
N HIS A 163 -1.79 31.66 -5.01
CA HIS A 163 -1.26 32.82 -5.74
C HIS A 163 -0.43 32.44 -6.97
N ALA A 164 -0.04 31.16 -7.10
CA ALA A 164 0.78 30.67 -8.21
C ALA A 164 -0.06 30.06 -9.33
N GLU A 165 0.44 30.14 -10.54
CA GLU A 165 -0.08 29.36 -11.65
C GLU A 165 0.36 27.91 -11.52
N VAL A 166 -0.59 26.97 -11.49
CA VAL A 166 -0.31 25.52 -11.43
C VAL A 166 -0.61 24.91 -12.80
N ILE A 167 0.42 24.60 -13.55
CA ILE A 167 0.33 23.90 -14.85
C ILE A 167 0.29 22.41 -14.57
N TYR A 168 -0.72 21.71 -15.07
CA TYR A 168 -0.83 20.26 -14.98
C TYR A 168 -0.67 19.61 -16.35
N GLU A 169 0.17 18.59 -16.43
CA GLU A 169 0.32 17.69 -17.56
C GLU A 169 0.34 16.24 -17.05
N ASP A 170 -0.38 15.35 -17.71
CA ASP A 170 -0.45 13.93 -17.31
C ASP A 170 0.84 13.14 -17.63
N GLY A 171 1.77 13.75 -18.36
CA GLY A 171 3.03 13.15 -18.75
C GLY A 171 2.98 12.33 -20.05
N SER A 172 1.83 12.13 -20.64
CA SER A 172 1.68 11.37 -21.90
C SER A 172 2.27 12.07 -23.13
N ASP A 173 2.28 13.41 -23.13
CA ASP A 173 2.90 14.25 -24.16
C ASP A 173 4.20 14.87 -23.65
N LEU A 174 5.33 14.24 -23.99
CA LEU A 174 6.65 14.68 -23.50
C LEU A 174 7.01 16.11 -23.92
N GLU A 175 6.58 16.59 -25.08
CA GLU A 175 6.90 17.95 -25.54
C GLU A 175 6.10 19.01 -24.76
N LYS A 176 4.85 18.72 -24.41
CA LYS A 176 4.08 19.59 -23.50
C LYS A 176 4.68 19.57 -22.10
N ALA A 177 5.03 18.39 -21.59
CA ALA A 177 5.67 18.25 -20.28
C ALA A 177 7.00 19.01 -20.19
N LYS A 178 7.87 18.92 -21.21
CA LYS A 178 9.11 19.71 -21.31
C LYS A 178 8.84 21.21 -21.32
N THR A 179 7.82 21.61 -22.08
CA THR A 179 7.42 23.02 -22.18
C THR A 179 6.92 23.54 -20.83
N ALA A 180 6.10 22.77 -20.14
CA ALA A 180 5.60 23.11 -18.81
C ALA A 180 6.77 23.19 -17.78
N ALA A 181 7.64 22.18 -17.76
CA ALA A 181 8.80 22.14 -16.87
C ALA A 181 9.76 23.30 -17.09
N GLY A 182 10.05 23.63 -18.35
CA GLY A 182 10.98 24.71 -18.70
C GLY A 182 10.44 26.13 -18.45
N LYS A 183 9.11 26.30 -18.29
CA LYS A 183 8.48 27.58 -17.95
C LYS A 183 8.28 27.78 -16.45
N ALA A 184 8.25 26.70 -15.69
CA ALA A 184 7.92 26.74 -14.28
C ALA A 184 9.13 27.13 -13.42
N ASP A 185 8.88 27.78 -12.29
CA ASP A 185 9.89 28.07 -11.27
C ASP A 185 10.25 26.82 -10.47
N ALA A 186 9.31 25.86 -10.36
CA ALA A 186 9.53 24.54 -9.76
C ALA A 186 8.69 23.47 -10.47
N VAL A 187 9.14 22.23 -10.38
CA VAL A 187 8.44 21.08 -10.98
C VAL A 187 8.23 19.97 -9.94
N VAL A 188 7.03 19.43 -9.90
CA VAL A 188 6.69 18.23 -9.13
C VAL A 188 6.25 17.13 -10.08
N PHE A 189 7.01 16.07 -10.13
CA PHE A 189 6.61 14.84 -10.83
C PHE A 189 5.89 13.91 -9.87
N VAL A 190 4.83 13.23 -10.32
CA VAL A 190 4.14 12.20 -9.56
C VAL A 190 4.08 10.95 -10.42
N ALA A 191 4.81 9.92 -10.01
CA ALA A 191 4.98 8.68 -10.75
C ALA A 191 4.87 7.47 -9.82
N GLY A 192 4.62 6.30 -10.35
CA GLY A 192 4.56 5.06 -9.59
C GLY A 192 3.41 4.16 -9.97
N TYR A 193 2.84 3.52 -8.98
CA TYR A 193 1.90 2.43 -9.15
C TYR A 193 0.55 2.73 -8.50
N ASP A 194 -0.50 2.10 -9.00
CA ASP A 194 -1.83 2.11 -8.43
C ASP A 194 -2.36 0.67 -8.24
N TYR A 195 -3.64 0.52 -7.92
CA TYR A 195 -4.26 -0.77 -7.67
C TYR A 195 -4.31 -1.70 -8.88
N ASN A 196 -4.10 -1.19 -10.11
CA ASN A 196 -4.02 -2.03 -11.30
C ASN A 196 -2.66 -2.73 -11.41
N ASP A 197 -1.64 -2.15 -10.80
CA ASP A 197 -0.26 -2.61 -10.90
C ASP A 197 0.13 -3.51 -9.72
N GLU A 198 -0.26 -3.12 -8.51
CA GLU A 198 0.06 -3.82 -7.28
C GLU A 198 -1.12 -3.74 -6.31
N GLY A 199 -1.27 -4.72 -5.46
CA GLY A 199 -2.39 -4.88 -4.56
C GLY A 199 -2.88 -6.32 -4.57
N GLU A 200 -4.03 -6.59 -4.02
CA GLU A 200 -4.63 -7.92 -4.09
C GLU A 200 -5.07 -8.22 -5.53
N TYR A 201 -4.70 -9.41 -6.01
CA TYR A 201 -5.16 -9.85 -7.34
C TYR A 201 -6.67 -10.09 -7.33
N VAL A 202 -7.39 -9.31 -8.11
CA VAL A 202 -8.86 -9.39 -8.23
C VAL A 202 -9.24 -9.79 -9.65
N LEU A 203 -9.99 -10.90 -9.78
CA LEU A 203 -10.55 -11.33 -11.06
C LEU A 203 -11.58 -10.30 -11.56
N LYS A 204 -11.56 -9.98 -12.84
CA LYS A 204 -12.54 -9.05 -13.45
C LYS A 204 -13.93 -9.68 -13.55
N ASP A 205 -14.01 -11.01 -13.77
CA ASP A 205 -15.24 -11.77 -13.90
C ASP A 205 -15.00 -13.21 -13.40
N GLU A 206 -16.02 -13.86 -12.82
CA GLU A 206 -15.96 -15.27 -12.39
C GLU A 206 -15.70 -16.25 -13.53
N SER A 207 -15.95 -15.84 -14.78
CA SER A 207 -15.66 -16.60 -16.00
C SER A 207 -14.22 -16.45 -16.50
N ASP A 208 -13.44 -15.53 -15.96
CA ASP A 208 -12.08 -15.20 -16.37
C ASP A 208 -11.10 -16.25 -15.81
N THR A 209 -10.92 -17.33 -16.53
CA THR A 209 -9.95 -18.39 -16.21
C THR A 209 -8.55 -18.10 -16.73
N GLU A 210 -8.38 -17.05 -17.52
CA GLU A 210 -7.11 -16.51 -17.99
C GLU A 210 -6.80 -15.21 -17.25
N LEU A 211 -5.54 -14.96 -16.95
CA LEU A 211 -4.94 -13.83 -16.21
C LEU A 211 -5.48 -12.44 -16.64
N GLY A 212 -6.76 -12.18 -16.46
CA GLY A 212 -7.46 -10.96 -16.85
C GLY A 212 -7.84 -10.04 -15.68
N GLY A 213 -7.34 -10.32 -14.47
CA GLY A 213 -7.56 -9.50 -13.28
C GLY A 213 -6.73 -8.21 -13.28
N TYR A 214 -6.77 -7.49 -12.17
CA TYR A 214 -5.90 -6.36 -11.86
C TYR A 214 -5.26 -6.57 -10.48
N GLY A 215 -4.19 -5.82 -10.19
CA GLY A 215 -3.37 -6.03 -9.01
C GLY A 215 -2.45 -7.23 -9.13
N GLY A 216 -2.00 -7.76 -8.00
CA GLY A 216 -1.03 -8.83 -7.91
C GLY A 216 0.40 -8.33 -7.88
N ASP A 217 1.34 -9.18 -8.30
CA ASP A 217 2.77 -8.85 -8.31
C ASP A 217 3.15 -8.09 -9.58
N ARG A 218 4.10 -7.16 -9.46
CA ARG A 218 4.77 -6.56 -10.62
C ARG A 218 5.67 -7.61 -11.27
N LEU A 219 5.33 -8.03 -12.49
CA LEU A 219 5.99 -9.15 -13.17
C LEU A 219 7.20 -8.74 -14.04
N ASP A 220 7.19 -7.48 -14.53
CA ASP A 220 8.20 -7.04 -15.50
C ASP A 220 9.45 -6.47 -14.86
N SER A 221 9.31 -5.57 -13.88
CA SER A 221 10.42 -4.89 -13.22
C SER A 221 10.00 -4.27 -11.91
N LEU A 222 10.95 -4.07 -11.00
CA LEU A 222 10.78 -3.23 -9.80
C LEU A 222 11.00 -1.73 -10.11
N GLY A 223 11.32 -1.36 -11.34
CA GLY A 223 11.40 0.04 -11.79
C GLY A 223 10.02 0.67 -12.01
N LEU A 224 10.00 1.94 -12.37
CA LEU A 224 8.77 2.61 -12.84
C LEU A 224 8.27 2.01 -14.16
N HIS A 225 7.03 2.30 -14.51
CA HIS A 225 6.56 2.09 -15.88
C HIS A 225 7.51 2.76 -16.87
N ARG A 226 7.72 2.12 -18.01
CA ARG A 226 8.74 2.55 -18.97
C ARG A 226 8.53 3.98 -19.47
N ASP A 227 7.29 4.38 -19.68
CA ASP A 227 6.90 5.72 -20.08
C ASP A 227 7.15 6.76 -18.99
N GLU A 228 6.87 6.44 -17.72
CA GLU A 228 7.16 7.30 -16.58
C GLU A 228 8.67 7.48 -16.38
N ALA A 229 9.44 6.39 -16.45
CA ALA A 229 10.90 6.47 -16.37
C ALA A 229 11.49 7.32 -17.51
N GLU A 230 10.96 7.18 -18.74
CA GLU A 230 11.38 7.97 -19.89
C GLU A 230 10.97 9.45 -19.73
N MET A 231 9.78 9.72 -19.20
CA MET A 231 9.34 11.07 -18.86
C MET A 231 10.32 11.74 -17.89
N LEU A 232 10.68 11.06 -16.79
CA LEU A 232 11.63 11.63 -15.82
C LEU A 232 12.99 11.89 -16.43
N LYS A 233 13.53 10.97 -17.24
CA LYS A 233 14.81 11.14 -17.95
C LYS A 233 14.83 12.32 -18.91
N GLN A 234 13.73 12.53 -19.64
CA GLN A 234 13.67 13.57 -20.66
C GLN A 234 13.21 14.93 -20.15
N VAL A 235 12.29 14.96 -19.19
CA VAL A 235 11.68 16.19 -18.68
C VAL A 235 12.38 16.71 -17.44
N GLY A 236 12.89 15.82 -16.58
CA GLY A 236 13.62 16.21 -15.36
C GLY A 236 14.73 17.23 -15.60
N PRO A 237 15.63 17.06 -16.61
CA PRO A 237 16.68 18.02 -16.90
C PRO A 237 16.20 19.40 -17.37
N CYS A 238 14.92 19.55 -17.72
CA CYS A 238 14.36 20.84 -18.14
C CYS A 238 14.23 21.84 -16.97
N ASN A 239 14.26 21.36 -15.72
CA ASN A 239 14.19 22.22 -14.55
C ASN A 239 14.94 21.58 -13.36
N SER A 240 16.02 22.21 -12.92
CA SER A 240 16.81 21.71 -11.78
C SER A 240 16.11 21.86 -10.43
N ASN A 241 15.10 22.74 -10.32
CA ASN A 241 14.26 22.89 -9.14
C ASN A 241 13.08 21.93 -9.20
N SER A 242 13.38 20.62 -9.13
CA SER A 242 12.40 19.56 -9.35
C SER A 242 12.42 18.50 -8.26
N ALA A 243 11.23 17.98 -7.94
CA ALA A 243 11.05 16.88 -7.01
C ALA A 243 10.16 15.80 -7.63
N VAL A 244 10.44 14.54 -7.34
CA VAL A 244 9.60 13.39 -7.68
C VAL A 244 8.89 12.89 -6.43
N ILE A 245 7.60 12.67 -6.55
CA ILE A 245 6.78 11.95 -5.58
C ILE A 245 6.53 10.55 -6.15
N LEU A 246 7.02 9.53 -5.46
CA LEU A 246 6.77 8.13 -5.78
C LEU A 246 5.55 7.62 -5.00
N ILE A 247 4.58 7.09 -5.72
CA ILE A 247 3.42 6.39 -5.18
C ILE A 247 3.62 4.88 -5.39
N GLY A 248 3.40 4.06 -4.37
CA GLY A 248 3.54 2.61 -4.46
C GLY A 248 3.79 1.95 -3.11
N GLY A 249 3.49 0.67 -2.98
CA GLY A 249 3.57 -0.06 -1.71
C GLY A 249 4.94 -0.68 -1.42
N ASN A 250 5.85 -0.71 -2.39
CA ASN A 250 7.13 -1.41 -2.27
C ASN A 250 8.26 -0.67 -3.02
N THR A 251 9.42 -1.31 -3.07
CA THR A 251 10.62 -0.82 -3.78
C THR A 251 10.31 -0.38 -5.21
N ILE A 252 10.78 0.81 -5.55
CA ILE A 252 10.81 1.34 -6.92
C ILE A 252 12.27 1.68 -7.25
N LEU A 253 12.84 1.00 -8.26
CA LEU A 253 14.20 1.26 -8.71
C LEU A 253 14.31 2.64 -9.34
N MET A 254 15.35 3.38 -8.99
CA MET A 254 15.51 4.80 -9.37
C MET A 254 16.78 5.06 -10.17
N ASP A 255 17.68 4.08 -10.30
CA ASP A 255 19.02 4.31 -10.85
C ASP A 255 19.03 4.90 -12.27
N GLU A 256 18.01 4.57 -13.08
CA GLU A 256 17.91 5.06 -14.46
C GLU A 256 17.59 6.55 -14.59
N TRP A 257 16.95 7.15 -13.59
CA TRP A 257 16.38 8.50 -13.71
C TRP A 257 16.67 9.44 -12.53
N ARG A 258 17.11 8.93 -11.38
CA ARG A 258 17.27 9.73 -10.15
C ARG A 258 18.20 10.93 -10.31
N GLU A 259 19.21 10.84 -11.19
CA GLU A 259 20.14 11.94 -11.45
C GLU A 259 19.53 13.07 -12.31
N ALA A 260 18.38 12.83 -12.92
CA ALA A 260 17.67 13.83 -13.72
C ALA A 260 16.85 14.82 -12.87
N VAL A 261 16.73 14.59 -11.56
CA VAL A 261 15.87 15.35 -10.64
C VAL A 261 16.58 15.71 -9.36
N GLY A 262 16.17 16.81 -8.71
CA GLY A 262 16.85 17.31 -7.52
C GLY A 262 16.46 16.61 -6.22
N ALA A 263 15.19 16.17 -6.08
CA ALA A 263 14.69 15.53 -4.88
C ALA A 263 13.75 14.37 -5.20
N VAL A 264 13.68 13.39 -4.29
CA VAL A 264 12.78 12.24 -4.39
C VAL A 264 12.14 11.96 -3.03
N LEU A 265 10.82 11.91 -3.01
CA LEU A 265 9.99 11.52 -1.88
C LEU A 265 9.30 10.18 -2.18
N MET A 266 9.31 9.26 -1.23
CA MET A 266 8.46 8.06 -1.25
C MET A 266 7.22 8.32 -0.41
N ALA A 267 6.07 8.41 -1.05
CA ALA A 267 4.80 8.71 -0.41
C ALA A 267 4.02 7.44 -0.03
N TYR A 268 4.40 6.29 -0.56
CA TYR A 268 3.62 5.05 -0.43
C TYR A 268 2.19 5.25 -0.96
N TYR A 269 1.19 4.81 -0.21
CA TYR A 269 -0.22 5.12 -0.41
C TYR A 269 -0.69 6.05 0.71
N PRO A 270 -0.56 7.38 0.55
CA PRO A 270 -0.67 8.33 1.66
C PRO A 270 -2.11 8.58 2.13
N GLY A 271 -3.11 7.94 1.50
CA GLY A 271 -4.50 8.00 1.91
C GLY A 271 -5.20 9.32 1.58
N MET A 272 -6.36 9.53 2.22
CA MET A 272 -7.28 10.61 1.87
C MET A 272 -6.71 12.03 2.00
N GLU A 273 -5.75 12.26 2.88
CA GLU A 273 -5.09 13.56 3.08
C GLU A 273 -3.66 13.59 2.52
N GLY A 274 -3.32 12.64 1.65
CA GLY A 274 -2.00 12.51 1.06
C GLY A 274 -1.52 13.76 0.35
N GLY A 275 -2.36 14.39 -0.46
CA GLY A 275 -2.02 15.63 -1.15
C GLY A 275 -1.77 16.80 -0.21
N THR A 276 -2.50 16.89 0.92
CA THR A 276 -2.26 17.89 1.95
C THR A 276 -0.88 17.68 2.58
N ALA A 277 -0.58 16.45 3.02
CA ALA A 277 0.71 16.11 3.64
C ALA A 277 1.90 16.37 2.69
N LEU A 278 1.75 15.97 1.42
CA LEU A 278 2.75 16.19 0.38
C LEU A 278 3.04 17.69 0.16
N ALA A 279 1.99 18.50 0.04
CA ALA A 279 2.16 19.94 -0.13
C ALA A 279 2.89 20.56 1.07
N GLU A 280 2.51 20.20 2.30
CA GLU A 280 3.17 20.69 3.51
C GLU A 280 4.66 20.33 3.58
N ILE A 281 5.01 19.11 3.12
CA ILE A 281 6.42 18.66 3.06
C ILE A 281 7.17 19.40 1.95
N LEU A 282 6.60 19.53 0.75
CA LEU A 282 7.23 20.21 -0.37
C LEU A 282 7.59 21.66 -0.05
N PHE A 283 6.76 22.35 0.74
CA PHE A 283 6.95 23.76 1.09
C PHE A 283 7.49 23.99 2.52
N GLY A 284 7.89 22.93 3.22
CA GLY A 284 8.62 23.01 4.48
C GLY A 284 7.77 23.28 5.73
N ASP A 285 6.45 23.21 5.65
CA ASP A 285 5.59 23.29 6.83
C ASP A 285 5.82 22.09 7.76
N ILE A 286 6.15 20.93 7.17
CA ILE A 286 6.46 19.67 7.85
C ILE A 286 7.80 19.13 7.33
N ASN A 287 8.66 18.72 8.25
CA ASN A 287 9.89 18.01 7.89
C ASN A 287 9.61 16.52 7.69
N PRO A 288 9.94 15.93 6.53
CA PRO A 288 9.73 14.51 6.27
C PRO A 288 10.51 13.65 7.27
N SER A 289 9.84 12.76 7.96
CA SER A 289 10.42 11.94 9.03
C SER A 289 10.25 10.43 8.84
N GLY A 290 9.57 10.02 7.80
CA GLY A 290 9.38 8.61 7.46
C GLY A 290 10.71 7.86 7.27
N LYS A 291 10.67 6.55 7.49
CA LYS A 291 11.79 5.63 7.29
C LYS A 291 11.37 4.55 6.31
N LEU A 292 12.27 4.18 5.40
CA LEU A 292 12.03 3.08 4.48
C LEU A 292 11.85 1.76 5.24
N PRO A 293 10.73 1.04 5.03
CA PRO A 293 10.52 -0.28 5.62
C PRO A 293 11.12 -1.41 4.76
N PHE A 294 11.77 -1.08 3.66
CA PHE A 294 12.35 -2.01 2.70
C PHE A 294 13.67 -1.49 2.14
N VAL A 295 14.40 -2.37 1.48
CA VAL A 295 15.66 -2.03 0.80
C VAL A 295 15.37 -1.35 -0.54
N LEU A 296 16.13 -0.30 -0.87
CA LEU A 296 16.16 0.30 -2.20
C LEU A 296 17.48 -0.07 -2.88
N PRO A 297 17.54 -1.15 -3.67
CA PRO A 297 18.73 -1.53 -4.42
C PRO A 297 18.93 -0.64 -5.64
N TYR A 298 20.12 -0.61 -6.20
CA TYR A 298 20.38 0.04 -7.49
C TYR A 298 19.75 -0.74 -8.64
N LYS A 299 19.75 -2.07 -8.55
CA LYS A 299 19.19 -2.98 -9.55
C LYS A 299 18.65 -4.25 -8.90
N GLU A 300 17.77 -4.95 -9.55
CA GLU A 300 17.14 -6.17 -9.03
C GLU A 300 18.16 -7.25 -8.66
N SER A 301 19.26 -7.35 -9.40
CA SER A 301 20.32 -8.32 -9.11
C SER A 301 21.09 -8.06 -7.80
N ASP A 302 20.86 -6.94 -7.15
CA ASP A 302 21.44 -6.62 -5.83
C ASP A 302 20.57 -7.20 -4.69
N LEU A 303 19.36 -7.64 -5.01
CA LEU A 303 18.48 -8.34 -4.07
C LEU A 303 18.89 -9.81 -3.93
N PRO A 304 18.58 -10.46 -2.80
CA PRO A 304 18.77 -11.89 -2.63
C PRO A 304 18.07 -12.70 -3.73
N GLU A 305 18.72 -13.73 -4.23
CA GLU A 305 18.13 -14.61 -5.22
C GLU A 305 16.93 -15.37 -4.64
N VAL A 306 15.80 -15.31 -5.32
CA VAL A 306 14.59 -16.08 -4.99
C VAL A 306 14.44 -17.20 -6.03
N VAL A 307 14.46 -18.44 -5.56
CA VAL A 307 14.25 -19.62 -6.41
C VAL A 307 12.75 -19.94 -6.45
N TRP A 308 12.11 -19.62 -7.55
CA TRP A 308 10.69 -19.89 -7.76
C TRP A 308 10.44 -21.41 -7.96
N ASN A 309 9.26 -21.88 -7.60
CA ASN A 309 8.85 -23.28 -7.70
C ASN A 309 9.70 -24.28 -6.90
N THR A 310 10.23 -23.87 -5.78
CA THR A 310 10.87 -24.75 -4.79
C THR A 310 9.99 -24.94 -3.57
N THR A 311 10.10 -26.09 -2.90
CA THR A 311 9.46 -26.34 -1.61
C THR A 311 10.29 -25.84 -0.43
N GLU A 312 11.55 -25.51 -0.67
CA GLU A 312 12.48 -25.02 0.35
C GLU A 312 13.25 -23.84 -0.20
N GLN A 313 13.29 -22.74 0.58
CA GLN A 313 14.06 -21.53 0.29
C GLN A 313 14.98 -21.24 1.46
N TRP A 314 16.25 -21.02 1.18
CA TRP A 314 17.24 -20.67 2.18
C TRP A 314 17.75 -19.25 1.98
N TYR A 315 17.80 -18.46 3.02
CA TYR A 315 18.44 -17.15 3.06
C TYR A 315 19.06 -16.90 4.42
N ASP A 316 20.10 -16.09 4.47
CA ASP A 316 20.85 -15.84 5.69
C ASP A 316 20.26 -14.75 6.58
N TYR A 317 20.95 -14.42 7.64
CA TYR A 317 20.52 -13.38 8.59
C TYR A 317 20.45 -11.98 7.95
N TYR A 318 21.21 -11.72 6.89
CA TYR A 318 21.26 -10.43 6.21
C TYR A 318 20.25 -10.30 5.07
N HIS A 319 19.38 -11.25 4.89
CA HIS A 319 18.28 -11.15 3.94
C HIS A 319 17.44 -9.91 4.26
N GLY A 320 17.34 -8.97 3.31
CA GLY A 320 16.64 -7.71 3.49
C GLY A 320 17.52 -6.52 3.93
N TYR A 321 18.84 -6.72 3.94
CA TYR A 321 19.81 -5.65 4.20
C TYR A 321 20.69 -5.36 2.99
#